data_da045fdf991a9973e91eb55c75a7fca2
#
_entry.id   da045fdf991a9973e91eb55c75a7fca2
#
_cell.length_a   1.000
_cell.length_b   1.000
_cell.length_c   1.000
_cell.angle_alpha   90.00
_cell.angle_beta   90.00
_cell.angle_gamma   90.00
#
_symmetry.space_group_name_H-M   'P 1'
#
loop_
_entity.id
_entity.type
_entity.pdbx_description
1 polymer ?
#
loop_
_entity_poly.entity_id
_entity_poly.type
_entity_poly.pdbx_seq_one_letter_code
_entity_poly.pdbx_strand_id
1 'polypeptide(L)'
;MLGQLIAALKSDNKLDQAFSQFGEMLAAAQWMFGEANDVICGKKSGDDVQDPIYNKDQEINTLLRSLRGNILTHLTVNPVADIPGCLALMSIAKDAERIGDYCKNVFEVGRYYEGDYEIDRYHQPLEDIREQASVLFEDVIKAFTESSTKQAKSAIKAADRIRGECDAVEETLLLDRRTVE
;
A
#
# COMPACT_ATOMS: atom_id res chain seq x y z
N MET A 1 -35.91 20.31 9.36
CA MET A 1 -35.11 20.09 10.59
C MET A 1 -34.74 18.62 10.79
N LEU A 2 -35.67 17.67 10.95
CA LEU A 2 -35.34 16.25 11.15
C LEU A 2 -34.51 15.64 10.00
N GLY A 3 -34.84 15.94 8.74
CA GLY A 3 -34.09 15.49 7.58
C GLY A 3 -32.67 16.03 7.52
N GLN A 4 -32.42 17.25 7.96
CA GLN A 4 -31.07 17.84 8.06
C GLN A 4 -30.26 17.23 9.22
N LEU A 5 -30.95 16.92 10.35
CA LEU A 5 -30.30 16.22 11.46
C LEU A 5 -29.88 14.79 11.07
N ILE A 6 -30.77 14.06 10.38
CA ILE A 6 -30.48 12.72 9.87
C ILE A 6 -29.36 12.76 8.81
N ALA A 7 -29.33 13.79 7.97
CA ALA A 7 -28.29 13.99 6.98
C ALA A 7 -26.93 14.30 7.65
N ALA A 8 -26.90 15.15 8.68
CA ALA A 8 -25.70 15.46 9.45
C ALA A 8 -25.15 14.23 10.18
N LEU A 9 -26.01 13.46 10.87
CA LEU A 9 -25.63 12.20 11.53
C LEU A 9 -25.09 11.16 10.53
N LYS A 10 -25.67 11.09 9.33
CA LYS A 10 -25.17 10.23 8.25
C LYS A 10 -23.85 10.72 7.64
N SER A 11 -23.62 12.01 7.70
CA SER A 11 -22.42 12.65 7.15
C SER A 11 -21.18 12.41 8.02
N ASP A 12 -21.29 12.56 9.34
CA ASP A 12 -20.18 12.25 10.25
C ASP A 12 -19.77 10.77 10.13
N ASN A 13 -20.76 9.88 10.01
CA ASN A 13 -20.52 8.46 9.72
C ASN A 13 -19.84 8.23 8.35
N LYS A 14 -20.04 9.09 7.34
CA LYS A 14 -19.43 8.92 6.01
C LYS A 14 -17.93 9.22 5.98
N LEU A 15 -17.47 10.20 6.73
CA LEU A 15 -16.05 10.50 6.84
C LEU A 15 -15.33 9.39 7.63
N ASP A 16 -15.90 8.93 8.74
CA ASP A 16 -15.36 7.81 9.52
C ASP A 16 -15.28 6.53 8.68
N GLN A 17 -16.30 6.27 7.85
CA GLN A 17 -16.28 5.17 6.90
C GLN A 17 -15.13 5.31 5.88
N ALA A 18 -14.86 6.52 5.38
CA ALA A 18 -13.76 6.77 4.45
C ALA A 18 -12.38 6.51 5.13
N PHE A 19 -12.21 6.91 6.39
CA PHE A 19 -11.00 6.61 7.15
C PHE A 19 -10.83 5.11 7.40
N SER A 20 -11.90 4.40 7.77
CA SER A 20 -11.86 2.94 7.94
C SER A 20 -11.47 2.24 6.64
N GLN A 21 -12.07 2.62 5.52
CA GLN A 21 -11.78 2.06 4.20
C GLN A 21 -10.33 2.29 3.78
N PHE A 22 -9.76 3.45 4.10
CA PHE A 22 -8.34 3.68 3.85
C PHE A 22 -7.45 2.74 4.68
N GLY A 23 -7.78 2.52 5.95
CA GLY A 23 -7.10 1.53 6.79
C GLY A 23 -7.18 0.12 6.23
N GLU A 24 -8.36 -0.27 5.72
CA GLU A 24 -8.57 -1.56 5.05
C GLU A 24 -7.74 -1.69 3.77
N MET A 25 -7.61 -0.62 2.96
CA MET A 25 -6.74 -0.59 1.79
C MET A 25 -5.27 -0.79 2.15
N LEU A 26 -4.78 -0.14 3.21
CA LEU A 26 -3.40 -0.32 3.69
C LEU A 26 -3.16 -1.76 4.17
N ALA A 27 -4.08 -2.34 4.93
CA ALA A 27 -3.98 -3.72 5.39
C ALA A 27 -4.02 -4.73 4.23
N ALA A 28 -4.85 -4.47 3.22
CA ALA A 28 -4.92 -5.28 2.01
C ALA A 28 -3.61 -5.22 1.22
N ALA A 29 -3.03 -4.02 1.05
CA ALA A 29 -1.75 -3.85 0.37
C ALA A 29 -0.58 -4.52 1.15
N GLN A 30 -0.57 -4.43 2.48
CA GLN A 30 0.40 -5.15 3.32
C GLN A 30 0.31 -6.67 3.12
N TRP A 31 -0.90 -7.21 3.12
CA TRP A 31 -1.12 -8.63 2.86
C TRP A 31 -0.62 -9.03 1.46
N MET A 32 -0.96 -8.24 0.41
CA MET A 32 -0.48 -8.49 -0.95
C MET A 32 1.04 -8.46 -1.03
N PHE A 33 1.70 -7.54 -0.32
CA PHE A 33 3.15 -7.47 -0.25
C PHE A 33 3.76 -8.74 0.35
N GLY A 34 3.18 -9.26 1.44
CA GLY A 34 3.60 -10.51 2.06
C GLY A 34 3.48 -11.71 1.12
N GLU A 35 2.32 -11.87 0.47
CA GLU A 35 2.07 -12.96 -0.48
C GLU A 35 3.01 -12.90 -1.70
N ALA A 36 3.19 -11.71 -2.27
CA ALA A 36 4.09 -11.51 -3.41
C ALA A 36 5.55 -11.88 -3.05
N ASN A 37 6.00 -11.48 -1.85
CA ASN A 37 7.32 -11.84 -1.36
C ASN A 37 7.48 -13.35 -1.12
N ASP A 38 6.46 -14.00 -0.58
CA ASP A 38 6.50 -15.45 -0.35
C ASP A 38 6.59 -16.23 -1.68
N VAL A 39 5.96 -15.72 -2.75
CA VAL A 39 6.05 -16.32 -4.09
C VAL A 39 7.45 -16.07 -4.68
N ILE A 40 7.95 -14.83 -4.66
CA ILE A 40 9.26 -14.52 -5.26
C ILE A 40 10.42 -15.21 -4.53
N CYS A 41 10.26 -15.48 -3.22
CA CYS A 41 11.23 -16.25 -2.44
C CYS A 41 11.01 -17.77 -2.51
N GLY A 42 10.10 -18.27 -3.34
CA GLY A 42 9.83 -19.70 -3.50
C GLY A 42 9.18 -20.37 -2.28
N LYS A 43 8.66 -19.58 -1.32
CA LYS A 43 7.98 -20.13 -0.13
C LYS A 43 6.55 -20.57 -0.41
N LYS A 44 5.91 -19.98 -1.42
CA LYS A 44 4.56 -20.31 -1.89
C LYS A 44 4.52 -20.51 -3.39
N SER A 45 3.62 -21.38 -3.85
CA SER A 45 3.33 -21.54 -5.27
C SER A 45 2.59 -20.30 -5.81
N GLY A 46 3.00 -19.80 -6.97
CA GLY A 46 2.29 -18.73 -7.66
C GLY A 46 0.86 -19.11 -8.03
N ASP A 47 0.59 -20.39 -8.32
CA ASP A 47 -0.75 -20.86 -8.64
C ASP A 47 -1.70 -20.78 -7.45
N ASP A 48 -1.21 -21.05 -6.22
CA ASP A 48 -2.02 -20.97 -5.01
C ASP A 48 -2.34 -19.51 -4.61
N VAL A 49 -1.49 -18.57 -4.96
CA VAL A 49 -1.60 -17.15 -4.57
C VAL A 49 -2.31 -16.32 -5.63
N GLN A 50 -2.39 -16.77 -6.88
CA GLN A 50 -2.93 -15.98 -7.99
C GLN A 50 -4.33 -15.45 -7.72
N ASP A 51 -5.31 -16.31 -7.54
CA ASP A 51 -6.71 -15.89 -7.35
C ASP A 51 -6.85 -15.01 -6.08
N PRO A 52 -6.27 -15.36 -4.92
CA PRO A 52 -6.28 -14.50 -3.74
C PRO A 52 -5.73 -13.09 -3.98
N ILE A 53 -4.59 -12.94 -4.65
CA ILE A 53 -3.95 -11.63 -4.84
C ILE A 53 -4.72 -10.76 -5.83
N TYR A 54 -5.26 -11.34 -6.92
CA TYR A 54 -6.11 -10.61 -7.86
C TYR A 54 -7.45 -10.20 -7.24
N ASN A 55 -8.04 -11.05 -6.39
CA ASN A 55 -9.25 -10.70 -5.64
C ASN A 55 -8.97 -9.55 -4.66
N LYS A 56 -7.82 -9.56 -4.00
CA LYS A 56 -7.42 -8.48 -3.09
C LYS A 56 -7.17 -7.16 -3.81
N ASP A 57 -6.59 -7.17 -4.98
CA ASP A 57 -6.47 -6.00 -5.87
C ASP A 57 -7.85 -5.41 -6.22
N GLN A 58 -8.83 -6.26 -6.59
CA GLN A 58 -10.19 -5.82 -6.86
C GLN A 58 -10.89 -5.25 -5.62
N GLU A 59 -10.60 -5.81 -4.43
CA GLU A 59 -11.09 -5.30 -3.15
C GLU A 59 -10.57 -3.88 -2.90
N ILE A 60 -9.26 -3.63 -3.06
CA ILE A 60 -8.65 -2.29 -2.93
C ILE A 60 -9.30 -1.31 -3.90
N ASN A 61 -9.51 -1.70 -5.16
CA ASN A 61 -10.18 -0.87 -6.16
C ASN A 61 -11.63 -0.53 -5.78
N THR A 62 -12.33 -1.45 -5.12
CA THR A 62 -13.70 -1.24 -4.65
C THR A 62 -13.72 -0.32 -3.43
N LEU A 63 -12.80 -0.50 -2.50
CA LEU A 63 -12.61 0.38 -1.34
C LEU A 63 -12.29 1.81 -1.78
N LEU A 64 -11.40 2.01 -2.75
CA LEU A 64 -11.08 3.34 -3.29
C LEU A 64 -12.31 4.05 -3.85
N ARG A 65 -13.14 3.35 -4.63
CA ARG A 65 -14.37 3.93 -5.19
C ARG A 65 -15.36 4.31 -4.09
N SER A 66 -15.54 3.43 -3.11
CA SER A 66 -16.44 3.64 -1.98
C SER A 66 -15.97 4.80 -1.09
N LEU A 67 -14.69 4.87 -0.77
CA LEU A 67 -14.04 5.94 -0.02
C LEU A 67 -14.30 7.31 -0.67
N ARG A 68 -14.06 7.42 -1.98
CA ARG A 68 -14.31 8.66 -2.73
C ARG A 68 -15.79 9.05 -2.71
N GLY A 69 -16.70 8.08 -2.85
CA GLY A 69 -18.14 8.31 -2.72
C GLY A 69 -18.55 8.79 -1.34
N ASN A 70 -17.97 8.23 -0.28
CA ASN A 70 -18.22 8.65 1.10
C ASN A 70 -17.72 10.06 1.35
N ILE A 71 -16.52 10.43 0.89
CA ILE A 71 -15.98 11.79 1.01
C ILE A 71 -16.87 12.79 0.25
N LEU A 72 -17.26 12.47 -0.98
CA LEU A 72 -18.13 13.34 -1.77
C LEU A 72 -19.48 13.56 -1.08
N THR A 73 -20.08 12.50 -0.53
CA THR A 73 -21.33 12.59 0.23
C THR A 73 -21.15 13.47 1.47
N HIS A 74 -20.06 13.28 2.22
CA HIS A 74 -19.73 14.09 3.39
C HIS A 74 -19.64 15.59 3.04
N LEU A 75 -18.88 15.93 2.00
CA LEU A 75 -18.70 17.32 1.56
C LEU A 75 -19.99 17.96 1.03
N THR A 76 -20.87 17.16 0.43
CA THR A 76 -22.18 17.65 -0.09
C THR A 76 -23.13 18.04 1.04
N VAL A 77 -23.07 17.31 2.16
CA VAL A 77 -23.97 17.51 3.30
C VAL A 77 -23.41 18.50 4.31
N ASN A 78 -22.08 18.61 4.41
CA ASN A 78 -21.38 19.49 5.36
C ASN A 78 -20.59 20.58 4.61
N PRO A 79 -21.20 21.72 4.28
CA PRO A 79 -20.53 22.78 3.52
C PRO A 79 -19.38 23.48 4.29
N VAL A 80 -19.24 23.21 5.60
CA VAL A 80 -18.17 23.75 6.46
C VAL A 80 -17.11 22.67 6.79
N ALA A 81 -17.14 21.53 6.08
CA ALA A 81 -16.22 20.43 6.31
C ALA A 81 -14.76 20.83 6.03
N ASP A 82 -13.82 20.08 6.60
CA ASP A 82 -12.39 20.19 6.28
C ASP A 82 -12.11 19.69 4.86
N ILE A 83 -12.35 20.55 3.88
CA ILE A 83 -12.09 20.26 2.46
C ILE A 83 -10.63 19.88 2.22
N PRO A 84 -9.60 20.58 2.77
CA PRO A 84 -8.21 20.18 2.59
C PRO A 84 -7.92 18.76 3.09
N GLY A 85 -8.41 18.37 4.26
CA GLY A 85 -8.25 17.02 4.80
C GLY A 85 -8.94 15.96 3.94
N CYS A 86 -10.16 16.22 3.47
CA CYS A 86 -10.89 15.34 2.56
C CYS A 86 -10.14 15.13 1.23
N LEU A 87 -9.60 16.19 0.62
CA LEU A 87 -8.83 16.11 -0.62
C LEU A 87 -7.51 15.36 -0.41
N ALA A 88 -6.84 15.59 0.72
CA ALA A 88 -5.64 14.83 1.09
C ALA A 88 -5.93 13.34 1.20
N LEU A 89 -7.01 12.94 1.90
CA LEU A 89 -7.42 11.53 2.02
C LEU A 89 -7.73 10.91 0.65
N MET A 90 -8.42 11.63 -0.23
CA MET A 90 -8.69 11.17 -1.59
C MET A 90 -7.41 10.94 -2.41
N SER A 91 -6.39 11.78 -2.21
CA SER A 91 -5.09 11.67 -2.90
C SER A 91 -4.32 10.45 -2.41
N ILE A 92 -4.11 10.33 -1.08
CA ILE A 92 -3.34 9.20 -0.51
C ILE A 92 -4.04 7.85 -0.72
N ALA A 93 -5.37 7.84 -0.83
CA ALA A 93 -6.12 6.62 -1.16
C ALA A 93 -5.75 6.08 -2.56
N LYS A 94 -5.46 6.96 -3.53
CA LYS A 94 -4.94 6.53 -4.83
C LYS A 94 -3.52 5.97 -4.74
N ASP A 95 -2.70 6.51 -3.84
CA ASP A 95 -1.35 5.99 -3.63
C ASP A 95 -1.39 4.59 -2.97
N ALA A 96 -2.33 4.36 -2.04
CA ALA A 96 -2.55 3.03 -1.45
C ALA A 96 -2.98 1.98 -2.51
N GLU A 97 -3.83 2.36 -3.46
CA GLU A 97 -4.21 1.47 -4.58
C GLU A 97 -3.01 1.17 -5.47
N ARG A 98 -2.18 2.16 -5.78
CA ARG A 98 -0.95 1.95 -6.57
C ARG A 98 0.04 1.01 -5.87
N ILE A 99 0.13 1.04 -4.54
CA ILE A 99 0.94 0.07 -3.80
C ILE A 99 0.41 -1.34 -4.03
N GLY A 100 -0.90 -1.55 -4.02
CA GLY A 100 -1.53 -2.83 -4.37
C GLY A 100 -1.17 -3.29 -5.79
N ASP A 101 -1.24 -2.39 -6.78
CA ASP A 101 -0.81 -2.66 -8.15
C ASP A 101 0.66 -3.10 -8.21
N TYR A 102 1.56 -2.43 -7.49
CA TYR A 102 2.98 -2.82 -7.44
C TYR A 102 3.20 -4.19 -6.77
N CYS A 103 2.46 -4.49 -5.71
CA CYS A 103 2.52 -5.82 -5.09
C CYS A 103 2.10 -6.93 -6.07
N LYS A 104 1.06 -6.69 -6.88
CA LYS A 104 0.65 -7.59 -7.95
C LYS A 104 1.75 -7.77 -9.01
N ASN A 105 2.41 -6.68 -9.43
CA ASN A 105 3.52 -6.77 -10.38
C ASN A 105 4.70 -7.59 -9.81
N VAL A 106 5.05 -7.42 -8.54
CA VAL A 106 6.07 -8.23 -7.87
C VAL A 106 5.67 -9.71 -7.85
N PHE A 107 4.41 -9.99 -7.54
CA PHE A 107 3.86 -11.35 -7.60
C PHE A 107 3.99 -11.96 -8.99
N GLU A 108 3.62 -11.21 -10.06
CA GLU A 108 3.72 -11.68 -11.44
C GLU A 108 5.16 -11.99 -11.84
N VAL A 109 6.13 -11.16 -11.40
CA VAL A 109 7.56 -11.46 -11.58
C VAL A 109 7.91 -12.78 -10.90
N GLY A 110 7.57 -12.96 -9.62
CA GLY A 110 7.87 -14.19 -8.88
C GLY A 110 7.23 -15.44 -9.46
N ARG A 111 6.04 -15.28 -10.09
CA ARG A 111 5.31 -16.40 -10.69
C ARG A 111 5.86 -16.84 -12.05
N TYR A 112 6.25 -15.89 -12.89
CA TYR A 112 6.61 -16.17 -14.29
C TYR A 112 8.11 -16.23 -14.54
N TYR A 113 8.93 -15.80 -13.59
CA TYR A 113 10.37 -15.89 -13.72
C TYR A 113 10.85 -17.30 -13.37
N GLU A 114 11.41 -17.98 -14.35
CA GLU A 114 11.94 -19.34 -14.21
C GLU A 114 13.46 -19.38 -13.89
N GLY A 115 14.07 -18.21 -13.66
CA GLY A 115 15.49 -18.10 -13.36
C GLY A 115 15.77 -18.30 -11.87
N ASP A 116 17.06 -18.44 -11.57
CA ASP A 116 17.55 -18.47 -10.19
C ASP A 116 17.69 -17.04 -9.66
N TYR A 117 16.98 -16.70 -8.59
CA TYR A 117 17.13 -15.40 -7.92
C TYR A 117 18.36 -15.32 -7.03
N GLU A 118 19.09 -16.44 -6.87
CA GLU A 118 20.29 -16.53 -6.04
C GLU A 118 21.52 -16.00 -6.78
N ILE A 119 21.50 -14.71 -7.14
CA ILE A 119 22.73 -14.01 -7.41
C ILE A 119 23.28 -13.56 -6.05
N ASP A 120 24.19 -14.32 -5.49
CA ASP A 120 24.70 -14.22 -4.11
C ASP A 120 24.89 -12.78 -3.60
N ARG A 121 25.38 -11.88 -4.44
CA ARG A 121 25.68 -10.51 -4.02
C ARG A 121 24.46 -9.58 -3.91
N TYR A 122 23.33 -9.93 -4.51
CA TYR A 122 22.09 -9.15 -4.45
C TYR A 122 21.09 -9.73 -3.45
N HIS A 123 21.24 -10.99 -3.10
CA HIS A 123 20.30 -11.69 -2.22
C HIS A 123 20.16 -10.98 -0.88
N GLN A 124 21.25 -10.77 -0.15
CA GLN A 124 21.18 -10.14 1.17
C GLN A 124 20.64 -8.70 1.13
N PRO A 125 21.12 -7.80 0.25
CA PRO A 125 20.54 -6.45 0.13
C PRO A 125 19.05 -6.45 -0.18
N LEU A 126 18.56 -7.35 -1.03
CA LEU A 126 17.13 -7.45 -1.35
C LEU A 126 16.31 -7.99 -0.18
N GLU A 127 16.84 -8.97 0.57
CA GLU A 127 16.22 -9.46 1.80
C GLU A 127 16.10 -8.34 2.85
N ASP A 128 17.17 -7.58 3.07
CA ASP A 128 17.19 -6.47 4.04
C ASP A 128 16.16 -5.39 3.65
N ILE A 129 16.08 -5.04 2.37
CA ILE A 129 15.06 -4.09 1.85
C ILE A 129 13.65 -4.63 2.06
N ARG A 130 13.41 -5.89 1.77
CA ARG A 130 12.12 -6.55 1.94
C ARG A 130 11.66 -6.55 3.39
N GLU A 131 12.56 -6.91 4.32
CA GLU A 131 12.25 -6.89 5.75
C GLU A 131 11.94 -5.48 6.25
N GLN A 132 12.75 -4.50 5.86
CA GLN A 132 12.53 -3.10 6.22
C GLN A 132 11.20 -2.58 5.64
N ALA A 133 10.84 -2.95 4.41
CA ALA A 133 9.57 -2.58 3.79
C ALA A 133 8.37 -3.21 4.53
N SER A 134 8.50 -4.46 5.00
CA SER A 134 7.46 -5.11 5.81
C SER A 134 7.22 -4.34 7.12
N VAL A 135 8.28 -3.95 7.83
CA VAL A 135 8.20 -3.13 9.05
C VAL A 135 7.60 -1.75 8.74
N LEU A 136 7.97 -1.16 7.60
CA LEU A 136 7.43 0.14 7.19
C LEU A 136 5.91 0.10 6.98
N PHE A 137 5.34 -0.97 6.43
CA PHE A 137 3.89 -1.15 6.34
C PHE A 137 3.23 -1.09 7.73
N GLU A 138 3.77 -1.83 8.69
CA GLU A 138 3.26 -1.84 10.07
C GLU A 138 3.32 -0.44 10.70
N ASP A 139 4.45 0.25 10.56
CA ASP A 139 4.66 1.59 11.09
C ASP A 139 3.70 2.62 10.48
N VAL A 140 3.44 2.55 9.16
CA VAL A 140 2.50 3.43 8.45
C VAL A 140 1.08 3.17 8.91
N ILE A 141 0.64 1.90 8.96
CA ILE A 141 -0.69 1.52 9.43
C ILE A 141 -0.90 2.01 10.86
N LYS A 142 0.08 1.78 11.73
CA LYS A 142 0.02 2.23 13.13
C LYS A 142 0.01 3.75 13.24
N ALA A 143 0.84 4.46 12.49
CA ALA A 143 0.87 5.92 12.48
C ALA A 143 -0.48 6.51 12.07
N PHE A 144 -1.15 5.89 11.09
CA PHE A 144 -2.48 6.29 10.61
C PHE A 144 -3.56 5.98 11.65
N THR A 145 -3.64 4.75 12.17
CA THR A 145 -4.68 4.33 13.11
C THR A 145 -4.60 5.05 14.46
N GLU A 146 -3.39 5.34 14.94
CA GLU A 146 -3.15 6.08 16.17
C GLU A 146 -3.11 7.60 15.96
N SER A 147 -3.28 8.10 14.73
CA SER A 147 -3.13 9.53 14.38
C SER A 147 -1.83 10.14 14.90
N SER A 148 -0.74 9.39 14.86
CA SER A 148 0.53 9.74 15.47
C SER A 148 1.48 10.45 14.52
N THR A 149 1.56 11.78 14.61
CA THR A 149 2.53 12.59 13.84
C THR A 149 3.98 12.18 14.08
N LYS A 150 4.31 11.71 15.29
CA LYS A 150 5.68 11.25 15.61
C LYS A 150 6.03 9.99 14.83
N GLN A 151 5.12 9.01 14.82
CA GLN A 151 5.31 7.75 14.07
C GLN A 151 5.32 8.01 12.57
N ALA A 152 4.44 8.87 12.05
CA ALA A 152 4.43 9.25 10.64
C ALA A 152 5.78 9.86 10.19
N LYS A 153 6.38 10.76 10.99
CA LYS A 153 7.71 11.31 10.70
C LYS A 153 8.82 10.25 10.74
N SER A 154 8.71 9.24 11.61
CA SER A 154 9.66 8.12 11.65
C SER A 154 9.53 7.25 10.41
N ALA A 155 8.30 6.92 10.01
CA ALA A 155 8.00 6.14 8.81
C ALA A 155 8.51 6.82 7.52
N ILE A 156 8.36 8.15 7.40
CA ILE A 156 8.90 8.92 6.27
C ILE A 156 10.43 8.77 6.18
N LYS A 157 11.15 8.89 7.31
CA LYS A 157 12.60 8.71 7.33
C LYS A 157 13.03 7.27 6.98
N ALA A 158 12.26 6.28 7.42
CA ALA A 158 12.51 4.89 7.07
C ALA A 158 12.28 4.66 5.56
N ALA A 159 11.21 5.21 4.99
CA ALA A 159 10.94 5.15 3.55
C ALA A 159 12.05 5.80 2.71
N ASP A 160 12.56 6.97 3.13
CA ASP A 160 13.69 7.64 2.44
C ASP A 160 14.97 6.80 2.48
N ARG A 161 15.24 6.12 3.59
CA ARG A 161 16.39 5.22 3.71
C ARG A 161 16.23 4.01 2.79
N ILE A 162 15.10 3.32 2.84
CA ILE A 162 14.81 2.15 1.99
C ILE A 162 14.93 2.51 0.52
N ARG A 163 14.41 3.68 0.11
CA ARG A 163 14.56 4.17 -1.26
C ARG A 163 16.03 4.31 -1.65
N GLY A 164 16.87 4.90 -0.81
CA GLY A 164 18.31 5.02 -1.06
C GLY A 164 19.01 3.66 -1.18
N GLU A 165 18.58 2.66 -0.41
CA GLU A 165 19.09 1.28 -0.51
C GLU A 165 18.65 0.63 -1.82
N CYS A 166 17.39 0.83 -2.27
CA CYS A 166 16.93 0.37 -3.58
C CYS A 166 17.73 1.00 -4.73
N ASP A 167 17.94 2.33 -4.70
CA ASP A 167 18.70 3.06 -5.70
C ASP A 167 20.15 2.51 -5.80
N ALA A 168 20.78 2.19 -4.67
CA ALA A 168 22.13 1.63 -4.63
C ALA A 168 22.20 0.20 -5.22
N VAL A 169 21.19 -0.63 -4.98
CA VAL A 169 21.10 -1.97 -5.59
C VAL A 169 20.87 -1.85 -7.10
N GLU A 170 19.97 -0.96 -7.54
CA GLU A 170 19.71 -0.70 -8.94
C GLU A 170 20.98 -0.21 -9.68
N GLU A 171 21.71 0.76 -9.12
CA GLU A 171 22.97 1.24 -9.68
C GLU A 171 23.99 0.11 -9.83
N THR A 172 24.10 -0.75 -8.81
CA THR A 172 25.01 -1.90 -8.84
C THR A 172 24.63 -2.89 -9.94
N LEU A 173 23.32 -3.17 -10.10
CA LEU A 173 22.81 -4.04 -11.16
C LEU A 173 23.09 -3.48 -12.55
N LEU A 174 22.85 -2.20 -12.77
CA LEU A 174 23.10 -1.55 -14.07
C LEU A 174 24.59 -1.50 -14.45
N LEU A 175 25.47 -1.42 -13.47
CA LEU A 175 26.92 -1.41 -13.68
C LEU A 175 27.52 -2.81 -13.78
N ASP A 176 26.77 -3.86 -13.46
CA ASP A 176 27.25 -5.23 -13.54
C ASP A 176 27.23 -5.78 -14.95
N ARG A 177 28.38 -5.78 -15.60
CA ARG A 177 28.56 -6.29 -16.96
C ARG A 177 28.33 -7.81 -17.12
N ARG A 178 28.22 -8.56 -16.01
CA ARG A 178 28.02 -10.02 -16.02
C ARG A 178 26.56 -10.44 -16.14
N THR A 179 25.62 -9.51 -15.99
CA THR A 179 24.19 -9.77 -16.14
C THR A 179 23.68 -9.63 -17.58
N VAL A 180 24.57 -9.37 -18.56
CA VAL A 180 24.19 -9.09 -19.96
C VAL A 180 24.71 -10.19 -20.93
N GLU A 181 25.30 -11.28 -20.44
CA GLU A 181 25.64 -12.48 -21.21
C GLU A 181 24.66 -13.62 -20.90
#